data_c9796e553fe6d56b77951a5c0c5df028
#
_entry.id   c9796e553fe6d56b77951a5c0c5df028
#
_cell.length_a   1.000
_cell.length_b   1.000
_cell.length_c   1.000
_cell.angle_alpha   90.00
_cell.angle_beta   90.00
_cell.angle_gamma   90.00
#
_symmetry.space_group_name_H-M   'P 1'
#
loop_
_entity.id
_entity.type
_entity.pdbx_description
1 polymer ?
#
loop_
_entity_poly.entity_id
_entity_poly.type
_entity_poly.pdbx_seq_one_letter_code
_entity_poly.pdbx_strand_id
1 'polypeptide(L)'
;MHNSSMLISKASEIALKVHGSQVDKKGYPYMSHVSDIARRVSQLGEPYEIVGLLHDAIEDAAPKEFQEAVIADIKASFSNEIFQSIVTMTKRPDEDYFEGYLARVKNDMIALQVKIADASHNLSKAHLIEDVKLQDKLRAKYIKVLDELGEDGPFCEKPIIFKNGSWAEDE
;
A
#
# COMPACT_ATOMS: atom_id res chain seq x y z
N MET A 1 -2.77 4.40 -25.52
CA MET A 1 -3.87 3.69 -24.82
C MET A 1 -3.25 2.59 -23.99
N HIS A 2 -3.20 2.74 -22.67
CA HIS A 2 -2.84 1.64 -21.81
C HIS A 2 -4.02 0.67 -21.81
N ASN A 3 -3.87 -0.46 -22.48
CA ASN A 3 -4.75 -1.58 -22.22
C ASN A 3 -4.45 -2.01 -20.78
N SER A 4 -5.27 -1.54 -19.86
CA SER A 4 -5.27 -2.06 -18.49
C SER A 4 -5.47 -3.57 -18.60
N SER A 5 -4.57 -4.36 -18.05
CA SER A 5 -4.72 -5.80 -18.11
C SER A 5 -6.01 -6.22 -17.39
N MET A 6 -6.55 -7.37 -17.76
CA MET A 6 -7.74 -7.92 -17.09
C MET A 6 -7.50 -8.13 -15.58
N LEU A 7 -6.26 -8.43 -15.20
CA LEU A 7 -5.88 -8.63 -13.79
C LEU A 7 -5.88 -7.31 -13.01
N ILE A 8 -5.38 -6.23 -13.60
CA ILE A 8 -5.44 -4.89 -12.98
C ILE A 8 -6.90 -4.44 -12.84
N SER A 9 -7.74 -4.66 -13.86
CA SER A 9 -9.18 -4.38 -13.78
C SER A 9 -9.86 -5.17 -12.67
N LYS A 10 -9.52 -6.44 -12.51
CA LYS A 10 -10.03 -7.28 -11.40
C LYS A 10 -9.55 -6.79 -10.04
N ALA A 11 -8.29 -6.40 -9.92
CA ALA A 11 -7.75 -5.81 -8.69
C ALA A 11 -8.48 -4.51 -8.32
N SER A 12 -8.73 -3.63 -9.29
CA SER A 12 -9.50 -2.39 -9.10
C SER A 12 -10.94 -2.68 -8.65
N GLU A 13 -11.59 -3.69 -9.21
CA GLU A 13 -12.93 -4.12 -8.80
C GLU A 13 -12.95 -4.56 -7.33
N ILE A 14 -12.00 -5.39 -6.90
CA ILE A 14 -11.91 -5.85 -5.51
C ILE A 14 -11.60 -4.68 -4.57
N ALA A 15 -10.64 -3.83 -4.94
CA ALA A 15 -10.32 -2.63 -4.16
C ALA A 15 -11.54 -1.72 -3.97
N LEU A 16 -12.33 -1.52 -5.02
CA LEU A 16 -13.56 -0.72 -4.96
C LEU A 16 -14.62 -1.33 -4.04
N LYS A 17 -14.75 -2.65 -4.02
CA LYS A 17 -15.67 -3.34 -3.08
C LYS A 17 -15.29 -3.08 -1.62
N VAL A 18 -14.00 -3.04 -1.31
CA VAL A 18 -13.51 -2.81 0.06
C VAL A 18 -13.51 -1.32 0.42
N HIS A 19 -12.99 -0.48 -0.46
CA HIS A 19 -12.65 0.91 -0.16
C HIS A 19 -13.61 1.94 -0.77
N GLY A 20 -14.63 1.52 -1.51
CA GLY A 20 -15.47 2.43 -2.30
C GLY A 20 -16.20 3.51 -1.50
N SER A 21 -16.51 3.25 -0.22
CA SER A 21 -17.12 4.22 0.70
C SER A 21 -16.18 4.66 1.84
N GLN A 22 -14.97 4.14 1.88
CA GLN A 22 -13.99 4.44 2.91
C GLN A 22 -13.31 5.80 2.63
N VAL A 23 -13.12 6.57 3.69
CA VAL A 23 -12.29 7.78 3.68
C VAL A 23 -11.07 7.60 4.58
N ASP A 24 -9.99 8.30 4.25
CA ASP A 24 -8.78 8.30 5.06
C ASP A 24 -8.89 9.28 6.25
N LYS A 25 -7.83 9.35 7.05
CA LYS A 25 -7.74 10.24 8.23
C LYS A 25 -7.79 11.72 7.88
N LYS A 26 -7.68 12.08 6.61
CA LYS A 26 -7.75 13.43 6.08
C LYS A 26 -9.10 13.74 5.43
N GLY A 27 -10.02 12.76 5.40
CA GLY A 27 -11.35 12.87 4.79
C GLY A 27 -11.39 12.65 3.28
N TYR A 28 -10.30 12.22 2.65
CA TYR A 28 -10.25 11.90 1.22
C TYR A 28 -10.70 10.47 0.93
N PRO A 29 -11.27 10.19 -0.26
CA PRO A 29 -11.61 8.83 -0.65
C PRO A 29 -10.39 7.89 -0.60
N TYR A 30 -10.52 6.74 0.09
CA TYR A 30 -9.42 5.79 0.24
C TYR A 30 -8.98 5.17 -1.09
N MET A 31 -9.89 5.05 -2.05
CA MET A 31 -9.56 4.63 -3.42
C MET A 31 -8.49 5.52 -4.07
N SER A 32 -8.45 6.80 -3.74
CA SER A 32 -7.39 7.72 -4.22
C SER A 32 -6.01 7.29 -3.73
N HIS A 33 -5.90 6.85 -2.46
CA HIS A 33 -4.65 6.35 -1.89
C HIS A 33 -4.17 5.08 -2.61
N VAL A 34 -5.00 4.03 -2.67
CA VAL A 34 -4.58 2.75 -3.27
C VAL A 34 -4.29 2.87 -4.77
N SER A 35 -5.05 3.70 -5.50
CA SER A 35 -4.79 3.98 -6.91
C SER A 35 -3.48 4.73 -7.11
N ASP A 36 -3.16 5.67 -6.24
CA ASP A 36 -1.91 6.42 -6.30
C ASP A 36 -0.70 5.54 -6.00
N ILE A 37 -0.80 4.65 -5.00
CA ILE A 37 0.25 3.67 -4.71
C ILE A 37 0.49 2.75 -5.91
N ALA A 38 -0.57 2.22 -6.51
CA ALA A 38 -0.46 1.38 -7.71
C ALA A 38 0.26 2.09 -8.87
N ARG A 39 -0.07 3.36 -9.11
CA ARG A 39 0.61 4.19 -10.12
C ARG A 39 2.10 4.34 -9.83
N ARG A 40 2.49 4.56 -8.58
CA ARG A 40 3.89 4.79 -8.17
C ARG A 40 4.79 3.58 -8.38
N VAL A 41 4.23 2.38 -8.36
CA VAL A 41 4.97 1.11 -8.55
C VAL A 41 4.72 0.48 -9.92
N SER A 42 3.91 1.09 -10.79
CA SER A 42 3.46 0.49 -12.05
C SER A 42 4.62 0.15 -13.00
N GLN A 43 5.69 0.93 -13.01
CA GLN A 43 6.86 0.65 -13.85
C GLN A 43 7.70 -0.54 -13.36
N LEU A 44 7.47 -1.04 -12.15
CA LEU A 44 8.08 -2.28 -11.66
C LEU A 44 7.43 -3.53 -12.27
N GLY A 45 6.19 -3.40 -12.76
CA GLY A 45 5.45 -4.47 -13.42
C GLY A 45 4.05 -4.68 -12.85
N GLU A 46 3.24 -5.44 -13.58
CA GLU A 46 1.84 -5.72 -13.24
C GLU A 46 1.64 -6.30 -11.83
N PRO A 47 2.46 -7.27 -11.32
CA PRO A 47 2.29 -7.76 -9.96
C PRO A 47 2.39 -6.67 -8.89
N TYR A 48 3.27 -5.71 -9.07
CA TYR A 48 3.45 -4.57 -8.14
C TYR A 48 2.23 -3.64 -8.15
N GLU A 49 1.70 -3.36 -9.33
CA GLU A 49 0.50 -2.53 -9.49
C GLU A 49 -0.72 -3.19 -8.83
N ILE A 50 -0.90 -4.50 -9.02
CA ILE A 50 -1.98 -5.27 -8.40
C ILE A 50 -1.83 -5.25 -6.87
N VAL A 51 -0.64 -5.53 -6.34
CA VAL A 51 -0.40 -5.48 -4.89
C VAL A 51 -0.59 -4.06 -4.35
N GLY A 52 -0.19 -3.03 -5.12
CA GLY A 52 -0.45 -1.63 -4.77
C GLY A 52 -1.95 -1.32 -4.60
N LEU A 53 -2.80 -1.83 -5.50
CA LEU A 53 -4.26 -1.68 -5.40
C LEU A 53 -4.86 -2.43 -4.19
N LEU A 54 -4.28 -3.56 -3.81
CA LEU A 54 -4.87 -4.51 -2.87
C LEU A 54 -4.15 -4.59 -1.52
N HIS A 55 -3.12 -3.78 -1.29
CA HIS A 55 -2.24 -3.90 -0.11
C HIS A 55 -2.98 -3.77 1.23
N ASP A 56 -4.06 -3.00 1.28
CA ASP A 56 -4.89 -2.82 2.47
C ASP A 56 -6.24 -3.56 2.39
N ALA A 57 -6.52 -4.27 1.30
CA ALA A 57 -7.84 -4.84 1.05
C ALA A 57 -8.23 -5.91 2.08
N ILE A 58 -7.31 -6.77 2.50
CA ILE A 58 -7.58 -7.80 3.52
C ILE A 58 -7.73 -7.16 4.90
N GLU A 59 -6.85 -6.23 5.25
CA GLU A 59 -6.82 -5.59 6.56
C GLU A 59 -8.08 -4.76 6.81
N ASP A 60 -8.56 -4.04 5.79
CA ASP A 60 -9.69 -3.13 5.90
C ASP A 60 -11.06 -3.78 5.62
N ALA A 61 -11.09 -4.99 5.09
CA ALA A 61 -12.36 -5.68 4.82
C ALA A 61 -13.05 -6.11 6.13
N ALA A 62 -14.27 -5.65 6.33
CA ALA A 62 -15.11 -5.99 7.49
C ALA A 62 -16.58 -6.05 7.07
N PRO A 63 -17.41 -6.87 7.72
CA PRO A 63 -17.11 -7.81 8.81
C PRO A 63 -16.30 -9.03 8.37
N LYS A 64 -16.06 -9.96 9.29
CA LYS A 64 -15.21 -11.13 9.05
C LYS A 64 -15.63 -11.96 7.84
N GLU A 65 -16.92 -12.16 7.64
CA GLU A 65 -17.47 -12.92 6.51
C GLU A 65 -17.15 -12.25 5.17
N PHE A 66 -17.19 -10.93 5.14
CA PHE A 66 -16.78 -10.15 3.96
C PHE A 66 -15.26 -10.23 3.74
N GLN A 67 -14.46 -10.15 4.79
CA GLN A 67 -13.01 -10.34 4.71
C GLN A 67 -12.66 -11.72 4.14
N GLU A 68 -13.29 -12.78 4.62
CA GLU A 68 -13.09 -14.14 4.11
C GLU A 68 -13.44 -14.26 2.62
N ALA A 69 -14.53 -13.60 2.19
CA ALA A 69 -14.92 -13.56 0.77
C ALA A 69 -13.90 -12.79 -0.08
N VAL A 70 -13.35 -11.68 0.42
CA VAL A 70 -12.29 -10.89 -0.25
C VAL A 70 -11.02 -11.73 -0.39
N ILE A 71 -10.59 -12.42 0.67
CA ILE A 71 -9.42 -13.31 0.63
C ILE A 71 -9.61 -14.41 -0.41
N ALA A 72 -10.78 -15.05 -0.44
CA ALA A 72 -11.10 -16.10 -1.40
C ALA A 72 -11.09 -15.58 -2.85
N ASP A 73 -11.64 -14.39 -3.09
CA ASP A 73 -11.64 -13.77 -4.42
C ASP A 73 -10.21 -13.42 -4.89
N ILE A 74 -9.41 -12.84 -4.03
CA ILE A 74 -7.99 -12.53 -4.34
C ILE A 74 -7.23 -13.83 -4.66
N LYS A 75 -7.36 -14.84 -3.82
CA LYS A 75 -6.68 -16.14 -4.00
C LYS A 75 -7.08 -16.84 -5.30
N ALA A 76 -8.33 -16.74 -5.70
CA ALA A 76 -8.85 -17.34 -6.93
C ALA A 76 -8.47 -16.54 -8.20
N SER A 77 -8.25 -15.23 -8.06
CA SER A 77 -8.07 -14.32 -9.20
C SER A 77 -6.62 -14.11 -9.61
N PHE A 78 -5.67 -14.28 -8.69
CA PHE A 78 -4.26 -13.95 -8.91
C PHE A 78 -3.33 -15.14 -8.65
N SER A 79 -2.08 -15.01 -9.11
CA SER A 79 -1.05 -16.00 -8.83
C SER A 79 -0.78 -16.12 -7.32
N ASN A 80 -0.21 -17.26 -6.92
CA ASN A 80 0.18 -17.45 -5.53
C ASN A 80 1.19 -16.41 -5.05
N GLU A 81 2.12 -15.99 -5.91
CA GLU A 81 3.09 -14.93 -5.60
C GLU A 81 2.40 -13.61 -5.24
N ILE A 82 1.47 -13.15 -6.07
CA ILE A 82 0.69 -11.92 -5.81
C ILE A 82 -0.12 -12.08 -4.52
N PHE A 83 -0.82 -13.20 -4.36
CA PHE A 83 -1.61 -13.45 -3.15
C PHE A 83 -0.74 -13.42 -1.88
N GLN A 84 0.41 -14.09 -1.89
CA GLN A 84 1.33 -14.09 -0.75
C GLN A 84 1.85 -12.69 -0.43
N SER A 85 2.16 -11.87 -1.43
CA SER A 85 2.60 -10.49 -1.21
C SER A 85 1.50 -9.63 -0.59
N ILE A 86 0.24 -9.80 -0.98
CA ILE A 86 -0.90 -9.12 -0.35
C ILE A 86 -1.06 -9.58 1.11
N VAL A 87 -0.94 -10.88 1.38
CA VAL A 87 -0.96 -11.42 2.76
C VAL A 87 0.21 -10.86 3.58
N THR A 88 1.39 -10.75 2.99
CA THR A 88 2.57 -10.14 3.64
C THR A 88 2.32 -8.68 4.03
N MET A 89 1.60 -7.93 3.20
CA MET A 89 1.21 -6.54 3.50
C MET A 89 0.16 -6.42 4.61
N THR A 90 -0.50 -7.51 4.98
CA THR A 90 -1.52 -7.54 6.04
C THR A 90 -0.87 -7.79 7.40
N LYS A 91 -0.91 -6.80 8.29
CA LYS A 91 -0.39 -6.96 9.65
C LYS A 91 -1.30 -7.89 10.47
N ARG A 92 -0.69 -8.83 11.20
CA ARG A 92 -1.41 -9.73 12.12
C ARG A 92 -1.75 -9.00 13.42
N PRO A 93 -2.86 -9.35 14.12
CA PRO A 93 -3.30 -8.63 15.33
C PRO A 93 -2.25 -8.50 16.43
N ASP A 94 -1.54 -9.58 16.72
CA ASP A 94 -0.58 -9.65 17.84
C ASP A 94 0.89 -9.51 17.41
N GLU A 95 1.11 -9.08 16.16
CA GLU A 95 2.43 -8.95 15.58
C GLU A 95 3.05 -7.58 15.89
N ASP A 96 4.30 -7.55 16.34
CA ASP A 96 5.06 -6.31 16.43
C ASP A 96 5.20 -5.67 15.05
N TYR A 97 5.05 -4.35 14.99
CA TYR A 97 5.05 -3.65 13.71
C TYR A 97 6.42 -3.69 13.02
N PHE A 98 7.50 -3.43 13.74
CA PHE A 98 8.85 -3.34 13.17
C PHE A 98 9.57 -4.69 13.14
N GLU A 99 9.60 -5.40 14.24
CA GLU A 99 10.34 -6.68 14.36
C GLU A 99 9.60 -7.87 13.76
N GLY A 100 8.27 -7.80 13.64
CA GLY A 100 7.44 -8.83 13.04
C GLY A 100 6.97 -8.48 11.63
N TYR A 101 6.01 -7.59 11.53
CA TYR A 101 5.36 -7.22 10.26
C TYR A 101 6.35 -6.65 9.24
N LEU A 102 7.07 -5.60 9.59
CA LEU A 102 7.98 -4.94 8.66
C LEU A 102 9.16 -5.85 8.26
N ALA A 103 9.63 -6.70 9.16
CA ALA A 103 10.64 -7.70 8.87
C ALA A 103 10.16 -8.71 7.80
N ARG A 104 8.88 -9.13 7.84
CA ARG A 104 8.27 -9.96 6.79
C ARG A 104 8.18 -9.22 5.46
N VAL A 105 7.76 -7.96 5.48
CA VAL A 105 7.67 -7.11 4.29
C VAL A 105 9.03 -6.97 3.61
N LYS A 106 10.11 -6.77 4.36
CA LYS A 106 11.48 -6.67 3.81
C LYS A 106 11.93 -7.92 3.06
N ASN A 107 11.40 -9.09 3.39
CA ASN A 107 11.75 -10.36 2.76
C ASN A 107 10.88 -10.73 1.54
N ASP A 108 9.91 -9.89 1.21
CA ASP A 108 9.04 -10.05 0.04
C ASP A 108 9.32 -8.90 -0.94
N MET A 109 9.85 -9.22 -2.11
CA MET A 109 10.31 -8.22 -3.09
C MET A 109 9.18 -7.29 -3.53
N ILE A 110 7.98 -7.81 -3.77
CA ILE A 110 6.84 -7.01 -4.21
C ILE A 110 6.31 -6.16 -3.05
N ALA A 111 6.07 -6.78 -1.90
CA ALA A 111 5.59 -6.09 -0.71
C ALA A 111 6.54 -4.97 -0.26
N LEU A 112 7.86 -5.19 -0.32
CA LEU A 112 8.88 -4.19 0.01
C LEU A 112 8.69 -2.91 -0.81
N GLN A 113 8.61 -3.02 -2.13
CA GLN A 113 8.49 -1.86 -3.01
C GLN A 113 7.14 -1.14 -2.82
N VAL A 114 6.06 -1.90 -2.69
CA VAL A 114 4.74 -1.33 -2.41
C VAL A 114 4.73 -0.59 -1.06
N LYS A 115 5.39 -1.15 -0.03
CA LYS A 115 5.47 -0.51 1.29
C LYS A 115 6.29 0.77 1.29
N ILE A 116 7.35 0.84 0.49
CA ILE A 116 8.11 2.08 0.28
C ILE A 116 7.20 3.16 -0.30
N ALA A 117 6.44 2.86 -1.35
CA ALA A 117 5.49 3.80 -1.94
C ALA A 117 4.40 4.22 -0.96
N ASP A 118 3.83 3.28 -0.21
CA ASP A 118 2.80 3.52 0.80
C ASP A 118 3.31 4.44 1.93
N ALA A 119 4.44 4.12 2.54
CA ALA A 119 5.02 4.90 3.62
C ALA A 119 5.42 6.31 3.15
N SER A 120 6.02 6.43 1.98
CA SER A 120 6.37 7.73 1.38
C SER A 120 5.15 8.58 1.09
N HIS A 121 4.09 8.00 0.52
CA HIS A 121 2.85 8.70 0.26
C HIS A 121 2.21 9.21 1.56
N ASN A 122 2.11 8.34 2.57
CA ASN A 122 1.55 8.72 3.87
C ASN A 122 2.39 9.80 4.56
N LEU A 123 3.72 9.73 4.49
CA LEU A 123 4.61 10.75 5.04
C LEU A 123 4.38 12.10 4.35
N SER A 124 4.32 12.12 3.02
CA SER A 124 4.12 13.35 2.23
C SER A 124 2.77 14.03 2.50
N LYS A 125 1.77 13.28 2.94
CA LYS A 125 0.41 13.77 3.24
C LYS A 125 0.13 13.97 4.73
N ALA A 126 1.05 13.62 5.60
CA ALA A 126 0.85 13.69 7.06
C ALA A 126 0.50 15.11 7.55
N HIS A 127 1.05 16.15 6.91
CA HIS A 127 0.77 17.56 7.23
C HIS A 127 -0.71 17.95 7.06
N LEU A 128 -1.51 17.16 6.35
CA LEU A 128 -2.95 17.38 6.15
C LEU A 128 -3.81 16.84 7.31
N ILE A 129 -3.22 16.15 8.26
CA ILE A 129 -3.92 15.64 9.45
C ILE A 129 -4.10 16.78 10.44
N GLU A 130 -5.34 17.09 10.83
CA GLU A 130 -5.67 18.22 11.71
C GLU A 130 -5.17 18.04 13.15
N ASP A 131 -5.22 16.80 13.67
CA ASP A 131 -4.70 16.49 15.00
C ASP A 131 -3.16 16.50 14.97
N VAL A 132 -2.56 17.55 15.53
CA VAL A 132 -1.09 17.76 15.56
C VAL A 132 -0.36 16.63 16.25
N LYS A 133 -0.89 16.07 17.34
CA LYS A 133 -0.25 14.94 18.05
C LYS A 133 -0.23 13.68 17.18
N LEU A 134 -1.36 13.42 16.51
CA LEU A 134 -1.46 12.30 15.57
C LEU A 134 -0.55 12.52 14.36
N GLN A 135 -0.51 13.74 13.82
CA GLN A 135 0.38 14.14 12.73
C GLN A 135 1.85 13.84 13.07
N ASP A 136 2.33 14.32 14.22
CA ASP A 136 3.71 14.12 14.66
C ASP A 136 4.05 12.64 14.87
N LYS A 137 3.13 11.90 15.50
CA LYS A 137 3.28 10.45 15.71
C LYS A 137 3.38 9.68 14.40
N LEU A 138 2.54 9.99 13.42
CA LEU A 138 2.54 9.31 12.13
C LEU A 138 3.74 9.69 11.28
N ARG A 139 4.16 10.96 11.29
CA ARG A 139 5.41 11.38 10.63
C ARG A 139 6.61 10.61 11.15
N ALA A 140 6.78 10.55 12.47
CA ALA A 140 7.88 9.80 13.09
C ALA A 140 7.83 8.32 12.71
N LYS A 141 6.64 7.71 12.69
CA LYS A 141 6.44 6.32 12.27
C LYS A 141 6.87 6.09 10.83
N TYR A 142 6.41 6.91 9.88
CA TYR A 142 6.72 6.71 8.46
C TYR A 142 8.19 6.97 8.15
N ILE A 143 8.83 7.93 8.80
CA ILE A 143 10.28 8.15 8.69
C ILE A 143 11.02 6.89 9.14
N LYS A 144 10.68 6.33 10.29
CA LYS A 144 11.28 5.08 10.78
C LYS A 144 11.04 3.90 9.84
N VAL A 145 9.83 3.79 9.27
CA VAL A 145 9.52 2.74 8.28
C VAL A 145 10.45 2.85 7.07
N LEU A 146 10.63 4.03 6.50
CA LEU A 146 11.49 4.24 5.34
C LEU A 146 12.97 3.96 5.68
N ASP A 147 13.44 4.36 6.85
CA ASP A 147 14.80 4.03 7.32
C ASP A 147 15.00 2.50 7.41
N GLU A 148 14.05 1.79 8.00
CA GLU A 148 14.09 0.32 8.13
C GLU A 148 14.00 -0.41 6.78
N LEU A 149 13.31 0.17 5.80
CA LEU A 149 13.22 -0.37 4.45
C LEU A 149 14.44 -0.05 3.58
N GLY A 150 15.38 0.75 4.09
CA GLY A 150 16.64 1.09 3.41
C GLY A 150 16.54 2.26 2.45
N GLU A 151 15.50 3.09 2.54
CA GLU A 151 15.37 4.31 1.75
C GLU A 151 15.91 5.53 2.52
N ASP A 152 16.87 6.21 1.92
CA ASP A 152 17.44 7.43 2.48
C ASP A 152 16.59 8.66 2.14
N GLY A 153 16.32 9.47 3.13
CA GLY A 153 15.90 10.84 2.93
C GLY A 153 14.51 11.20 3.46
N PRO A 154 14.28 12.50 3.61
CA PRO A 154 13.00 13.02 4.04
C PRO A 154 12.05 13.16 2.84
N PHE A 155 11.21 12.17 2.58
CA PHE A 155 10.18 12.24 1.53
C PHE A 155 8.87 12.89 2.06
N CYS A 156 8.99 13.81 3.01
CA CYS A 156 7.83 14.38 3.70
C CYS A 156 7.05 15.43 2.89
N GLU A 157 7.68 16.08 1.94
CA GLU A 157 7.05 17.15 1.14
C GLU A 157 6.58 16.66 -0.23
N LYS A 158 7.34 15.76 -0.83
CA LYS A 158 7.04 15.19 -2.14
C LYS A 158 7.03 13.67 -2.08
N PRO A 159 5.96 13.03 -2.50
CA PRO A 159 5.94 11.57 -2.61
C PRO A 159 6.88 11.11 -3.73
N ILE A 160 7.34 9.88 -3.64
CA ILE A 160 8.22 9.27 -4.63
C ILE A 160 7.47 8.35 -5.58
N ILE A 161 8.03 8.16 -6.75
CA ILE A 161 7.55 7.24 -7.79
C ILE A 161 8.73 6.44 -8.34
N PHE A 162 8.54 5.16 -8.63
CA PHE A 162 9.53 4.35 -9.33
C PHE A 162 9.45 4.62 -10.83
N LYS A 163 10.52 5.19 -11.39
CA LYS A 163 10.64 5.45 -12.83
C LYS A 163 12.08 5.30 -13.30
N ASN A 164 12.25 4.82 -14.53
CA ASN A 164 13.58 4.67 -15.15
C ASN A 164 14.59 3.84 -14.32
N GLY A 165 14.07 2.82 -13.60
CA GLY A 165 14.91 1.90 -12.83
C GLY A 165 15.28 2.37 -11.42
N SER A 166 14.72 3.47 -10.91
CA SER A 166 14.98 3.97 -9.56
C SER A 166 13.81 4.73 -8.96
N TRP A 167 13.85 4.91 -7.64
CA TRP A 167 12.94 5.81 -6.94
C TRP A 167 13.36 7.27 -7.17
N ALA A 168 12.41 8.15 -7.46
CA ALA A 168 12.61 9.56 -7.66
C ALA A 168 11.41 10.36 -7.14
N GLU A 169 11.61 11.65 -6.85
CA GLU A 169 10.50 12.53 -6.51
C GLU A 169 9.47 12.59 -7.65
N ASP A 170 8.19 12.59 -7.28
CA ASP A 170 7.07 12.76 -8.21
C ASP A 170 6.77 14.26 -8.33
N GLU A 171 7.04 14.82 -9.48
CA GLU A 171 6.86 16.24 -9.80
C GLU A 171 5.39 16.61 -9.99
#